data_3dacb22efe191b224870d34a1c7ffd5a
#
_entry.id   3dacb22efe191b224870d34a1c7ffd5a
#
_cell.length_a   1.000
_cell.length_b   1.000
_cell.length_c   1.000
_cell.angle_alpha   90.00
_cell.angle_beta   90.00
_cell.angle_gamma   90.00
#
_symmetry.space_group_name_H-M   'P 1'
#
loop_
_entity.id
_entity.type
_entity.pdbx_description
1 polymer ?
#
loop_
_entity_poly.entity_id
_entity_poly.type
_entity_poly.pdbx_seq_one_letter_code
_entity_poly.pdbx_strand_id
1 'polypeptide(L)'
;MFIAMNRFKVKLGEEKKFEDIWKNRDTHLNDVPGFKKFNLIKSESNEEYTLYASHSEWGSKQDFINWTKSEAFRMAHKNAGGHK
;
A
#
# COMPACT_ATOMS: atom_id res chain seq x y z
N MET A 1 -9.69 12.17 -11.63
CA MET A 1 -9.27 11.29 -10.51
C MET A 1 -8.44 10.15 -11.03
N PHE A 2 -7.39 9.81 -10.30
CA PHE A 2 -6.52 8.69 -10.66
C PHE A 2 -6.56 7.65 -9.56
N ILE A 3 -6.62 6.38 -9.94
CA ILE A 3 -6.63 5.27 -8.98
C ILE A 3 -5.42 4.40 -9.22
N ALA A 4 -4.66 4.14 -8.16
CA ALA A 4 -3.49 3.27 -8.21
C ALA A 4 -3.76 2.03 -7.38
N MET A 5 -3.43 0.87 -7.93
CA MET A 5 -3.63 -0.39 -7.23
C MET A 5 -2.39 -1.27 -7.34
N ASN A 6 -2.10 -1.97 -6.27
CA ASN A 6 -1.04 -2.98 -6.26
C ASN A 6 -1.61 -4.27 -5.68
N ARG A 7 -1.08 -5.40 -6.13
CA ARG A 7 -1.50 -6.70 -5.64
C ARG A 7 -0.36 -7.35 -4.87
N PHE A 8 -0.73 -8.08 -3.82
CA PHE A 8 0.25 -8.75 -2.98
C PHE A 8 -0.21 -10.19 -2.74
N LYS A 9 0.71 -11.13 -2.89
CA LYS A 9 0.47 -12.53 -2.55
C LYS A 9 1.06 -12.78 -1.18
N VAL A 10 0.21 -12.97 -0.20
CA VAL A 10 0.62 -13.14 1.18
C VAL A 10 0.55 -14.62 1.55
N LYS A 11 1.66 -15.17 1.98
CA LYS A 11 1.75 -16.58 2.33
C LYS A 11 0.70 -16.94 3.38
N LEU A 12 0.09 -18.11 3.23
CA LEU A 12 -0.90 -18.57 4.18
C LEU A 12 -0.29 -18.62 5.58
N GLY A 13 -1.05 -18.12 6.53
CA GLY A 13 -0.59 -18.04 7.91
C GLY A 13 0.08 -16.73 8.24
N GLU A 14 0.40 -15.93 7.25
CA GLU A 14 1.07 -14.64 7.47
C GLU A 14 0.12 -13.46 7.30
N GLU A 15 -1.16 -13.72 7.09
CA GLU A 15 -2.12 -12.66 6.80
C GLU A 15 -2.19 -11.61 7.91
N LYS A 16 -2.26 -12.08 9.14
CA LYS A 16 -2.35 -11.13 10.25
C LYS A 16 -1.10 -10.27 10.37
N LYS A 17 0.04 -10.88 10.15
CA LYS A 17 1.31 -10.15 10.20
C LYS A 17 1.34 -9.08 9.10
N PHE A 18 0.89 -9.43 7.91
CA PHE A 18 0.83 -8.49 6.80
C PHE A 18 -0.12 -7.34 7.11
N GLU A 19 -1.30 -7.66 7.64
CA GLU A 19 -2.28 -6.64 8.00
C GLU A 19 -1.76 -5.72 9.09
N ASP A 20 -1.06 -6.28 10.07
CA ASP A 20 -0.49 -5.48 11.16
C ASP A 20 0.57 -4.52 10.65
N ILE A 21 1.39 -4.96 9.69
CA ILE A 21 2.40 -4.09 9.10
C ILE A 21 1.73 -2.87 8.46
N TRP A 22 0.66 -3.11 7.70
CA TRP A 22 -0.05 -2.02 7.05
C TRP A 22 -0.76 -1.11 8.05
N LYS A 23 -1.33 -1.71 9.08
CA LYS A 23 -2.08 -0.97 10.08
C LYS A 23 -1.19 -0.04 10.90
N ASN A 24 0.00 -0.50 11.24
CA ASN A 24 0.91 0.25 12.10
C ASN A 24 1.91 1.11 11.35
N ARG A 25 1.88 1.05 10.05
CA ARG A 25 2.84 1.72 9.22
C ARG A 25 2.49 3.21 9.09
N ASP A 26 3.49 4.04 9.26
CA ASP A 26 3.31 5.48 9.07
C ASP A 26 3.62 5.81 7.61
N THR A 27 2.58 6.06 6.84
CA THR A 27 2.74 6.31 5.42
C THR A 27 2.85 7.78 5.08
N HIS A 28 2.53 8.66 6.01
CA HIS A 28 2.51 10.10 5.78
C HIS A 28 1.61 10.52 4.62
N LEU A 29 0.68 9.65 4.23
CA LEU A 29 -0.17 9.92 3.07
C LEU A 29 -1.08 11.13 3.27
N ASN A 30 -1.51 11.37 4.50
CA ASN A 30 -2.41 12.50 4.76
C ASN A 30 -1.79 13.85 4.43
N ASP A 31 -0.46 13.90 4.39
CA ASP A 31 0.24 15.13 4.12
C ASP A 31 0.68 15.24 2.67
N VAL A 32 0.30 14.29 1.84
CA VAL A 32 0.75 14.25 0.45
C VAL A 32 -0.25 15.00 -0.43
N PRO A 33 0.22 15.98 -1.22
CA PRO A 33 -0.69 16.71 -2.10
C PRO A 33 -1.39 15.79 -3.08
N GLY A 34 -2.69 15.99 -3.21
CA GLY A 34 -3.48 15.23 -4.16
C GLY A 34 -3.98 13.89 -3.67
N PHE A 35 -3.52 13.45 -2.51
CA PHE A 35 -4.00 12.19 -1.95
C PHE A 35 -5.45 12.32 -1.50
N LYS A 36 -6.29 11.33 -1.85
CA LYS A 36 -7.70 11.35 -1.49
C LYS A 36 -8.06 10.24 -0.53
N LYS A 37 -7.68 9.00 -0.83
CA LYS A 37 -8.20 7.86 -0.09
C LYS A 37 -7.29 6.65 -0.26
N PHE A 38 -7.24 5.82 0.77
CA PHE A 38 -6.47 4.58 0.72
C PHE A 38 -7.25 3.46 1.38
N ASN A 39 -7.23 2.28 0.77
CA ASN A 39 -7.82 1.07 1.33
C ASN A 39 -6.92 -0.11 1.07
N LEU A 40 -6.83 -1.00 2.05
CA LEU A 40 -6.23 -2.31 1.84
C LEU A 40 -7.36 -3.31 1.72
N ILE A 41 -7.37 -4.06 0.62
CA ILE A 41 -8.46 -4.97 0.31
C ILE A 41 -7.95 -6.39 0.43
N LYS A 42 -8.66 -7.21 1.20
CA LYS A 42 -8.37 -8.64 1.28
C LYS A 42 -9.24 -9.36 0.27
N SER A 43 -8.62 -10.12 -0.59
CA SER A 43 -9.33 -10.87 -1.61
C SER A 43 -9.36 -12.35 -1.24
N GLU A 44 -9.37 -13.22 -2.23
CA GLU A 44 -9.54 -14.65 -2.00
C GLU A 44 -8.24 -15.32 -1.59
N SER A 45 -8.38 -16.42 -0.84
CA SER A 45 -7.26 -17.27 -0.50
C SER A 45 -7.31 -18.54 -1.35
N ASN A 46 -6.15 -19.06 -1.66
CA ASN A 46 -6.06 -20.38 -2.25
C ASN A 46 -5.19 -21.27 -1.36
N GLU A 47 -4.65 -22.34 -1.90
CA GLU A 47 -3.86 -23.26 -1.10
C GLU A 47 -2.46 -22.75 -0.80
N GLU A 48 -2.04 -21.68 -1.45
CA GLU A 48 -0.68 -21.18 -1.33
C GLU A 48 -0.60 -19.80 -0.71
N TYR A 49 -1.59 -18.95 -0.99
CA TYR A 49 -1.51 -17.57 -0.53
C TYR A 49 -2.89 -16.94 -0.44
N THR A 50 -2.94 -15.80 0.22
CA THR A 50 -4.09 -14.91 0.22
C THR A 50 -3.75 -13.70 -0.61
N LEU A 51 -4.64 -13.31 -1.51
CA LEU A 51 -4.41 -12.15 -2.36
C LEU A 51 -4.91 -10.89 -1.66
N TYR A 52 -4.04 -9.89 -1.59
CA TYR A 52 -4.40 -8.57 -1.09
C TYR A 52 -4.18 -7.54 -2.19
N ALA A 53 -4.84 -6.42 -2.06
CA ALA A 53 -4.65 -5.32 -2.99
C ALA A 53 -4.67 -4.01 -2.21
N SER A 54 -3.80 -3.09 -2.60
CA SER A 54 -3.90 -1.73 -2.09
C SER A 54 -4.60 -0.89 -3.14
N HIS A 55 -5.43 0.03 -2.68
CA HIS A 55 -6.22 0.89 -3.55
C HIS A 55 -6.08 2.31 -3.04
N SER A 56 -5.54 3.19 -3.86
CA SER A 56 -5.40 4.58 -3.48
C SER A 56 -5.98 5.48 -4.56
N GLU A 57 -6.63 6.56 -4.12
CA GLU A 57 -7.24 7.53 -5.01
C GLU A 57 -6.49 8.85 -4.91
N TRP A 58 -6.28 9.46 -6.05
CA TRP A 58 -5.49 10.69 -6.17
C TRP A 58 -6.21 11.69 -7.04
N GLY A 59 -5.93 12.97 -6.81
CA GLY A 59 -6.52 14.01 -7.62
C GLY A 59 -6.12 13.91 -9.08
N SER A 60 -4.88 13.47 -9.33
CA SER A 60 -4.40 13.30 -10.70
C SER A 60 -3.29 12.23 -10.70
N LYS A 61 -3.01 11.73 -11.89
CA LYS A 61 -1.90 10.80 -12.07
C LYS A 61 -0.58 11.45 -11.67
N GLN A 62 -0.42 12.72 -11.98
CA GLN A 62 0.82 13.42 -11.66
C GLN A 62 1.04 13.50 -10.16
N ASP A 63 -0.03 13.67 -9.38
CA ASP A 63 0.08 13.68 -7.93
C ASP A 63 0.60 12.35 -7.42
N PHE A 64 0.11 11.25 -7.98
CA PHE A 64 0.58 9.92 -7.60
C PHE A 64 2.06 9.75 -7.95
N ILE A 65 2.45 10.16 -9.16
CA ILE A 65 3.84 10.06 -9.60
C ILE A 65 4.74 10.88 -8.70
N ASN A 66 4.31 12.09 -8.35
CA ASN A 66 5.09 12.94 -7.47
C ASN A 66 5.31 12.28 -6.10
N TRP A 67 4.26 11.61 -5.60
CA TRP A 67 4.38 10.92 -4.33
C TRP A 67 5.40 9.78 -4.42
N THR A 68 5.41 9.01 -5.50
CA THR A 68 6.34 7.88 -5.62
C THR A 68 7.80 8.33 -5.65
N LYS A 69 8.04 9.60 -5.92
CA LYS A 69 9.39 10.16 -5.92
C LYS A 69 9.69 10.95 -4.67
N SER A 70 8.77 10.97 -3.73
CA SER A 70 8.90 11.80 -2.54
C SER A 70 9.60 11.08 -1.41
N GLU A 71 10.03 11.87 -0.44
CA GLU A 71 10.61 11.33 0.77
C GLU A 71 9.58 10.51 1.54
N ALA A 72 8.33 10.94 1.53
CA ALA A 72 7.26 10.22 2.23
C ALA A 72 7.11 8.80 1.69
N PHE A 73 7.20 8.65 0.37
CA PHE A 73 7.13 7.33 -0.25
C PHE A 73 8.28 6.45 0.22
N ARG A 74 9.47 6.99 0.19
CA ARG A 74 10.66 6.24 0.62
C ARG A 74 10.55 5.83 2.08
N MET A 75 10.11 6.75 2.93
CA MET A 75 9.94 6.46 4.34
C MET A 75 8.90 5.39 4.58
N ALA A 76 7.78 5.47 3.85
CA ALA A 76 6.70 4.50 4.00
C ALA A 76 7.12 3.10 3.60
N HIS A 77 7.99 2.97 2.61
CA HIS A 77 8.38 1.67 2.09
C HIS A 77 9.71 1.16 2.65
N LYS A 78 10.35 1.97 3.43
CA LYS A 78 11.67 1.62 3.96
C LYS A 78 11.64 0.36 4.79
N ASN A 79 10.61 0.19 5.61
CA ASN A 79 10.49 -0.96 6.49
C ASN A 79 9.57 -2.02 5.95
N ALA A 80 8.68 -1.64 5.06
CA ALA A 80 7.65 -2.55 4.60
C ALA A 80 8.18 -3.58 3.63
N GLY A 81 9.11 -3.24 2.84
CA GLY A 81 9.53 -4.15 1.86
C GLY A 81 10.75 -4.85 2.18
N GLY A 82 11.17 -4.66 3.25
CA GLY A 82 12.14 -5.17 3.38
C GLY A 82 13.02 -5.85 3.60
N HIS A 83 13.30 -6.17 3.29
CA HIS A 83 14.19 -6.73 3.69
C HIS A 83 14.89 -7.32 2.80
N LYS A 84 15.39 -7.38 2.72
CA LYS A 84 16.02 -7.81 1.93
C LYS A 84 16.90 -8.19 2.20
#